data_4a4c7e5cb668ba6934d086af1e53c518
#
_entry.id   4a4c7e5cb668ba6934d086af1e53c518
#
_cell.length_a   1.000
_cell.length_b   1.000
_cell.length_c   1.000
_cell.angle_alpha   90.00
_cell.angle_beta   90.00
_cell.angle_gamma   90.00
#
_symmetry.space_group_name_H-M   'P 1'
#
loop_
_entity.id
_entity.type
_entity.pdbx_description
1 polymer ?
#
loop_
_entity_poly.entity_id
_entity_poly.type
_entity_poly.pdbx_seq_one_letter_code
_entity_poly.pdbx_strand_id
1 'polypeptide(L)' 'MSLQRTTDEVLQLASNYFKVPREQLGPDDDFFKKLGINSLQALDLLTRLEQHFHIELPDYELQGVSDFRTLAERIQSRL' A
#
# COMPACT_ATOMS: atom_id res chain seq x y z
N MET A 1 5.45 15.52 2.75
CA MET A 1 5.28 14.33 3.59
C MET A 1 6.52 13.46 3.47
N SER A 2 7.04 12.92 4.56
CA SER A 2 8.22 12.06 4.52
C SER A 2 7.85 10.66 4.03
N LEU A 3 8.81 9.93 3.49
CA LEU A 3 8.58 8.55 3.06
C LEU A 3 8.13 7.67 4.22
N GLN A 4 8.72 7.85 5.41
CA GLN A 4 8.33 7.09 6.59
C GLN A 4 6.86 7.32 6.91
N ARG A 5 6.41 8.55 6.87
CA ARG A 5 5.01 8.89 7.16
C ARG A 5 4.07 8.33 6.12
N THR A 6 4.45 8.42 4.84
CA THR A 6 3.68 7.83 3.75
C THR A 6 3.58 6.33 3.93
N THR A 7 4.70 5.67 4.27
CA THR A 7 4.72 4.23 4.52
C THR A 7 3.81 3.86 5.68
N ASP A 8 3.86 4.61 6.78
CA ASP A 8 3.01 4.35 7.95
C ASP A 8 1.53 4.49 7.60
N GLU A 9 1.17 5.47 6.78
CA GLU A 9 -0.22 5.64 6.35
C GLU A 9 -0.67 4.50 5.44
N VAL A 10 0.19 4.03 4.55
CA VAL A 10 -0.11 2.88 3.69
C VAL A 10 -0.36 1.64 4.55
N LEU A 11 0.51 1.39 5.53
CA LEU A 11 0.37 0.25 6.43
C LEU A 11 -0.92 0.35 7.24
N GLN A 12 -1.24 1.52 7.74
CA GLN A 12 -2.45 1.72 8.53
C GLN A 12 -3.70 1.51 7.69
N LEU A 13 -3.72 2.01 6.45
CA LEU A 13 -4.84 1.80 5.55
C LEU A 13 -5.03 0.32 5.22
N ALA A 14 -3.94 -0.38 4.92
CA ALA A 14 -4.00 -1.81 4.64
C ALA A 14 -4.52 -2.59 5.85
N SER A 15 -4.04 -2.24 7.04
CA SER A 15 -4.50 -2.84 8.29
C SER A 15 -6.01 -2.67 8.46
N ASN A 16 -6.50 -1.45 8.27
CA ASN A 16 -7.92 -1.15 8.45
C ASN A 16 -8.78 -1.83 7.38
N TYR A 17 -8.35 -1.80 6.15
CA TYR A 17 -9.17 -2.30 5.04
C TYR A 17 -9.26 -3.83 5.04
N PHE A 18 -8.14 -4.50 5.30
CA PHE A 18 -8.10 -5.97 5.29
C PHE A 18 -8.25 -6.58 6.68
N LYS A 19 -8.40 -5.75 7.71
CA LYS A 19 -8.59 -6.17 9.09
C LYS A 19 -7.47 -7.06 9.61
N VAL A 20 -6.24 -6.68 9.29
CA VAL A 20 -5.03 -7.32 9.80
C VAL A 20 -4.41 -6.40 10.85
N PRO A 21 -4.04 -6.91 12.03
CA PRO A 21 -3.45 -6.05 13.07
C PRO A 21 -2.24 -5.27 12.55
N ARG A 22 -2.19 -3.99 12.85
CA ARG A 22 -1.13 -3.11 12.35
C ARG A 22 0.26 -3.60 12.74
N GLU A 23 0.39 -4.15 13.94
CA GLU A 23 1.68 -4.64 14.45
C GLU A 23 2.20 -5.86 13.70
N GLN A 24 1.37 -6.53 12.91
CA GLN A 24 1.79 -7.66 12.08
C GLN A 24 2.32 -7.21 10.73
N LEU A 25 2.18 -5.94 10.40
CA LEU A 25 2.58 -5.40 9.09
C LEU A 25 3.84 -4.56 9.22
N GLY A 26 4.87 -4.93 8.49
CA GLY A 26 6.10 -4.16 8.40
C GLY A 26 6.31 -3.61 7.00
N PRO A 27 7.11 -2.55 6.84
CA PRO A 27 7.29 -1.90 5.54
C PRO A 27 7.94 -2.79 4.49
N ASP A 28 8.76 -3.75 4.91
CA ASP A 28 9.46 -4.65 4.00
C ASP A 28 8.73 -5.97 3.76
N ASP A 29 7.55 -6.13 4.37
CA ASP A 29 6.74 -7.33 4.20
C ASP A 29 6.04 -7.35 2.85
N ASP A 30 5.94 -8.54 2.27
CA ASP A 30 5.17 -8.75 1.04
C ASP A 30 3.69 -8.63 1.37
N PHE A 31 3.03 -7.63 0.80
CA PHE A 31 1.62 -7.37 1.14
C PHE A 31 0.68 -8.47 0.62
N PHE A 32 1.02 -9.17 -0.46
CA PHE A 32 0.21 -10.29 -0.91
C PHE A 32 0.19 -11.40 0.13
N LYS A 33 1.36 -11.73 0.69
CA LYS A 33 1.48 -12.79 1.69
C LYS A 33 0.92 -12.38 3.04
N LYS A 34 1.26 -11.19 3.49
CA LYS A 34 0.83 -10.73 4.81
C LYS A 34 -0.67 -10.49 4.90
N LEU A 35 -1.25 -9.96 3.83
CA LEU A 35 -2.69 -9.71 3.79
C LEU A 35 -3.48 -10.91 3.28
N GLY A 36 -2.81 -11.88 2.67
CA GLY A 36 -3.48 -13.05 2.10
C GLY A 36 -4.36 -12.69 0.91
N ILE A 37 -3.92 -11.72 0.10
CA ILE A 37 -4.73 -11.19 -1.00
C ILE A 37 -4.19 -11.59 -2.36
N ASN A 38 -5.05 -11.50 -3.36
CA ASN A 38 -4.68 -11.71 -4.77
C ASN A 38 -4.54 -10.36 -5.48
N SER A 39 -4.25 -10.41 -6.78
CA SER A 39 -4.02 -9.20 -7.58
C SER A 39 -5.24 -8.29 -7.66
N LEU A 40 -6.45 -8.84 -7.72
CA LEU A 40 -7.67 -8.02 -7.73
C LEU A 40 -7.84 -7.26 -6.44
N GLN A 41 -7.57 -7.91 -5.31
CA GLN A 41 -7.65 -7.27 -4.00
C GLN A 41 -6.55 -6.23 -3.83
N ALA A 42 -5.37 -6.46 -4.44
CA ALA A 42 -4.31 -5.46 -4.44
C ALA A 42 -4.72 -4.21 -5.22
N LEU A 43 -5.47 -4.38 -6.32
CA LEU A 43 -6.02 -3.23 -7.06
C LEU A 43 -7.03 -2.46 -6.24
N ASP A 44 -7.83 -3.15 -5.42
CA ASP A 44 -8.75 -2.48 -4.49
C ASP A 44 -7.99 -1.63 -3.48
N LEU A 45 -6.90 -2.17 -2.94
CA LEU A 45 -6.04 -1.41 -2.04
C LEU A 45 -5.48 -0.17 -2.74
N LEU A 46 -5.02 -0.34 -3.98
CA LEU A 46 -4.49 0.76 -4.77
C LEU A 46 -5.53 1.87 -4.94
N THR A 47 -6.77 1.50 -5.25
CA THR A 47 -7.87 2.46 -5.39
C THR A 47 -8.11 3.23 -4.09
N ARG A 48 -8.07 2.53 -2.95
CA ARG A 48 -8.23 3.17 -1.65
C ARG A 48 -7.11 4.16 -1.37
N LEU A 49 -5.88 3.80 -1.74
CA LEU A 49 -4.73 4.67 -1.57
C LEU A 49 -4.84 5.92 -2.45
N GLU A 50 -5.29 5.76 -3.69
CA GLU A 50 -5.54 6.89 -4.58
C GLU A 50 -6.51 7.89 -3.94
N GLN A 51 -7.59 7.39 -3.38
CA GLN A 51 -8.60 8.22 -2.75
C GLN A 51 -8.07 8.92 -1.49
N HIS A 52 -7.30 8.19 -0.71
CA HIS A 52 -6.75 8.71 0.54
C HIS A 52 -5.73 9.82 0.30
N PHE A 53 -4.85 9.62 -0.68
CA PHE A 53 -3.76 10.58 -0.96
C PHE A 53 -4.12 11.60 -2.04
N HIS A 54 -5.31 11.48 -2.65
CA HIS A 54 -5.76 12.37 -3.73
C HIS A 54 -4.78 12.39 -4.92
N ILE A 55 -4.36 11.20 -5.33
CA ILE A 55 -3.43 11.01 -6.45
C ILE A 55 -3.99 9.96 -7.41
N GLU A 56 -3.39 9.87 -8.58
CA GLU A 56 -3.70 8.81 -9.53
C GLU A 56 -2.58 7.77 -9.50
N LEU A 57 -2.97 6.49 -9.35
CA LEU A 57 -2.05 5.35 -9.38
C LEU A 57 -2.55 4.36 -10.40
N PRO A 58 -2.09 4.45 -11.66
CA PRO A 58 -2.46 3.45 -12.66
C PRO A 58 -2.02 2.06 -12.22
N ASP A 59 -2.78 1.03 -12.62
CA ASP A 59 -2.49 -0.34 -12.17
C ASP A 59 -1.11 -0.83 -12.60
N TYR A 60 -0.50 -0.28 -13.66
CA TYR A 60 0.87 -0.65 -14.02
C TYR A 60 1.89 -0.25 -12.93
N GLU A 61 1.54 0.67 -12.05
CA GLU A 61 2.42 1.04 -10.92
C GLU A 61 2.61 -0.12 -9.93
N LEU A 62 1.73 -1.12 -9.96
CA LEU A 62 1.90 -2.32 -9.13
C LEU A 62 2.88 -3.32 -9.72
N GLN A 63 3.30 -3.16 -10.96
CA GLN A 63 4.23 -4.09 -11.58
C GLN A 63 5.59 -4.04 -10.87
N GLY A 64 6.04 -5.21 -10.41
CA GLY A 64 7.30 -5.31 -9.69
C GLY A 64 7.23 -4.84 -8.24
N VAL A 65 6.05 -4.45 -7.76
CA VAL A 65 5.85 -3.99 -6.39
C VAL A 65 5.20 -5.10 -5.58
N SER A 66 5.84 -5.50 -4.48
CA SER A 66 5.28 -6.52 -3.61
C SER A 66 5.32 -6.14 -2.13
N ASP A 67 6.09 -5.13 -1.75
CA ASP A 67 6.21 -4.70 -0.36
C ASP A 67 5.62 -3.30 -0.16
N PHE A 68 5.26 -3.02 1.09
CA PHE A 68 4.60 -1.75 1.42
C PHE A 68 5.51 -0.54 1.20
N ARG A 69 6.81 -0.69 1.47
CA ARG A 69 7.75 0.42 1.29
C ARG A 69 7.84 0.85 -0.17
N THR A 70 7.98 -0.11 -1.09
CA THR A 70 8.04 0.19 -2.51
C THR A 70 6.74 0.84 -2.98
N LEU A 71 5.60 0.34 -2.48
CA LEU A 71 4.31 0.95 -2.79
C LEU A 71 4.27 2.41 -2.29
N ALA A 72 4.76 2.65 -1.07
CA ALA A 72 4.82 3.99 -0.51
C ALA A 72 5.72 4.91 -1.34
N GLU A 73 6.82 4.38 -1.87
CA GLU A 73 7.70 5.15 -2.76
C GLU A 73 6.98 5.58 -4.02
N ARG A 74 6.17 4.69 -4.60
CA ARG A 74 5.37 5.03 -5.78
C ARG A 74 4.38 6.14 -5.47
N ILE A 75 3.73 6.06 -4.32
CA ILE A 75 2.80 7.09 -3.86
C ILE A 75 3.55 8.40 -3.64
N GLN A 76 4.68 8.34 -2.94
CA GLN A 76 5.47 9.52 -2.62
C GLN A 76 5.89 10.29 -3.88
N SER A 77 6.21 9.58 -4.94
CA SER A 77 6.63 10.19 -6.20
C SER A 77 5.51 10.98 -6.89
N ARG A 78 4.27 10.80 -6.46
CA ARG A 78 3.09 11.47 -7.03
C ARG A 78 2.47 12.51 -6.11
N LEU A 79 3.04 12.68 -4.93
CA LEU A 79 2.57 13.69 -3.98
C LEU A 79 3.03 15.10 -4.28
#